data_5dc68b728373c30e5d8447e1744a538b
#
_entry.id   5dc68b728373c30e5d8447e1744a538b
#
_cell.length_a   1.000
_cell.length_b   1.000
_cell.length_c   1.000
_cell.angle_alpha   90.00
_cell.angle_beta   90.00
_cell.angle_gamma   90.00
#
_symmetry.space_group_name_H-M   'P 1'
#
loop_
_entity.id
_entity.type
_entity.pdbx_description
1 polymer ?
#
loop_
_entity_poly.entity_id
_entity_poly.type
_entity_poly.pdbx_seq_one_letter_code
_entity_poly.pdbx_strand_id
1 'polypeptide(L)'
;MNRLFIIPLVFLSLIIPQILFAGEKLLTIIHSNDMHSHFLGASPNIDYSPLTTGEDKTIGGWARIATVIKETKKERSNPVLVVDAGDFLMGSLFHMVTREQAFELRLLRMMGYDAVTLGNHEFDLKPGGLARILTSARDSGQIPQVVFSNAVFSQESSQDDALENIFKQGIVKPYLVLERGGLRIGLFGLLGLQSHPGEDRRR
;
A
#
# COMPACT_ATOMS: atom_id res chain seq x y z
N MET A 1 75.86 8.63 41.33
CA MET A 1 75.34 8.75 39.95
C MET A 1 74.13 7.86 39.87
N ASN A 2 72.96 8.43 40.13
CA ASN A 2 71.68 7.66 40.04
C ASN A 2 71.12 7.74 38.61
N ARG A 3 71.08 6.61 38.00
CA ARG A 3 70.37 6.48 36.68
C ARG A 3 68.91 6.23 36.94
N LEU A 4 68.08 7.23 36.66
CA LEU A 4 66.65 7.11 36.63
C LEU A 4 66.23 6.29 35.33
N PHE A 5 65.69 5.13 35.54
CA PHE A 5 65.04 4.38 34.43
C PHE A 5 63.64 4.94 34.22
N ILE A 6 63.44 5.65 33.11
CA ILE A 6 62.14 6.10 32.68
C ILE A 6 61.52 4.87 31.90
N ILE A 7 60.51 4.23 32.49
CA ILE A 7 59.71 3.22 31.83
C ILE A 7 58.70 3.98 30.94
N PRO A 8 58.74 3.78 29.62
CA PRO A 8 57.67 4.35 28.78
C PRO A 8 56.36 3.61 29.06
N LEU A 9 55.39 4.32 29.58
CA LEU A 9 54.04 3.85 29.74
C LEU A 9 53.43 3.68 28.33
N VAL A 10 53.48 2.48 27.83
CA VAL A 10 52.78 2.14 26.56
C VAL A 10 51.30 2.17 26.86
N PHE A 11 50.61 3.23 26.41
CA PHE A 11 49.15 3.27 26.35
C PHE A 11 48.70 2.21 25.33
N LEU A 12 48.42 1.02 25.83
CA LEU A 12 47.69 0.00 25.11
C LEU A 12 46.25 0.49 25.03
N SER A 13 45.92 1.28 24.00
CA SER A 13 44.54 1.61 23.68
C SER A 13 43.82 0.30 23.35
N LEU A 14 43.10 -0.22 24.33
CA LEU A 14 42.13 -1.28 24.14
C LEU A 14 41.09 -0.79 23.13
N ILE A 15 41.28 -1.16 21.87
CA ILE A 15 40.23 -1.08 20.85
C ILE A 15 39.22 -2.14 21.30
N ILE A 16 38.31 -1.76 22.17
CA ILE A 16 37.12 -2.55 22.45
C ILE A 16 36.34 -2.52 21.14
N PRO A 17 36.20 -3.66 20.45
CA PRO A 17 35.29 -3.70 19.29
C PRO A 17 33.94 -3.28 19.86
N GLN A 18 33.44 -2.14 19.46
CA GLN A 18 32.05 -1.81 19.68
C GLN A 18 31.27 -2.84 18.87
N ILE A 19 30.86 -3.91 19.52
CA ILE A 19 29.85 -4.82 18.99
C ILE A 19 28.61 -3.93 18.85
N LEU A 20 28.40 -3.39 17.66
CA LEU A 20 27.15 -2.79 17.25
C LEU A 20 26.12 -3.91 17.34
N PHE A 21 25.49 -4.05 18.49
CA PHE A 21 24.25 -4.79 18.58
C PHE A 21 23.28 -4.05 17.67
N ALA A 22 23.07 -4.60 16.48
CA ALA A 22 21.96 -4.22 15.66
C ALA A 22 20.70 -4.56 16.46
N GLY A 23 20.19 -3.57 17.20
CA GLY A 23 18.97 -3.77 17.97
C GLY A 23 17.85 -4.19 17.01
N GLU A 24 17.11 -5.22 17.37
CA GLU A 24 15.92 -5.63 16.62
C GLU A 24 14.96 -4.45 16.53
N LYS A 25 14.54 -4.15 15.30
CA LYS A 25 13.51 -3.16 15.04
C LYS A 25 12.24 -3.87 14.60
N LEU A 26 11.17 -3.67 15.34
CA LEU A 26 9.88 -4.24 15.03
C LEU A 26 9.09 -3.31 14.11
N LEU A 27 8.45 -3.88 13.12
CA LEU A 27 7.48 -3.22 12.24
C LEU A 27 6.20 -4.05 12.22
N THR A 28 5.07 -3.43 12.48
CA THR A 28 3.77 -4.05 12.25
C THR A 28 3.28 -3.72 10.85
N ILE A 29 2.93 -4.71 10.07
CA ILE A 29 2.33 -4.54 8.74
C ILE A 29 0.89 -5.02 8.82
N ILE A 30 -0.04 -4.14 8.44
CA ILE A 30 -1.44 -4.47 8.18
C ILE A 30 -1.61 -4.47 6.67
N HIS A 31 -2.16 -5.53 6.12
CA HIS A 31 -2.44 -5.60 4.70
C HIS A 31 -3.86 -6.07 4.42
N SER A 32 -4.40 -5.64 3.30
CA SER A 32 -5.63 -6.12 2.69
C SER A 32 -5.43 -6.33 1.20
N ASN A 33 -6.36 -7.03 0.60
CA ASN A 33 -6.50 -7.24 -0.84
C ASN A 33 -7.94 -7.62 -1.15
N ASP A 34 -8.35 -7.54 -2.41
CA ASP A 34 -9.66 -8.02 -2.89
C ASP A 34 -10.84 -7.42 -2.11
N MET A 35 -10.78 -6.14 -1.81
CA MET A 35 -11.83 -5.48 -1.02
C MET A 35 -13.08 -5.14 -1.84
N HIS A 36 -12.96 -5.07 -3.18
CA HIS A 36 -14.04 -5.04 -4.15
C HIS A 36 -15.23 -4.12 -3.80
N SER A 37 -14.94 -2.90 -3.35
CA SER A 37 -15.97 -1.91 -2.95
C SER A 37 -17.03 -2.43 -1.99
N HIS A 38 -16.73 -3.49 -1.20
CA HIS A 38 -17.65 -4.04 -0.21
C HIS A 38 -17.66 -3.20 1.08
N PHE A 39 -18.15 -1.97 0.97
CA PHE A 39 -18.10 -1.00 2.08
C PHE A 39 -18.89 -1.44 3.31
N LEU A 40 -20.03 -2.08 3.10
CA LEU A 40 -20.99 -2.41 4.14
C LEU A 40 -20.69 -3.73 4.85
N GLY A 41 -19.79 -4.55 4.31
CA GLY A 41 -19.55 -5.89 4.82
C GLY A 41 -20.56 -6.90 4.31
N ALA A 42 -20.57 -8.10 4.90
CA ALA A 42 -21.46 -9.20 4.57
C ALA A 42 -22.28 -9.63 5.78
N SER A 43 -23.57 -9.84 5.57
CA SER A 43 -24.50 -10.32 6.57
C SER A 43 -25.25 -11.54 6.04
N PRO A 44 -25.69 -12.47 6.90
CA PRO A 44 -26.58 -13.55 6.49
C PRO A 44 -27.95 -13.05 6.00
N ASN A 45 -28.32 -11.82 6.33
CA ASN A 45 -29.49 -11.14 5.80
C ASN A 45 -29.12 -10.33 4.56
N ILE A 46 -29.93 -10.38 3.52
CA ILE A 46 -29.72 -9.62 2.29
C ILE A 46 -29.88 -8.12 2.54
N ASP A 47 -30.70 -7.74 3.52
CA ASP A 47 -30.99 -6.36 3.81
C ASP A 47 -30.02 -5.80 4.86
N TYR A 48 -29.23 -4.83 4.47
CA TYR A 48 -28.44 -4.02 5.39
C TYR A 48 -29.37 -3.10 6.19
N SER A 49 -29.41 -3.30 7.51
CA SER A 49 -30.14 -2.43 8.42
C SER A 49 -29.16 -1.58 9.23
N PRO A 50 -28.98 -0.29 8.89
CA PRO A 50 -28.06 0.58 9.64
C PRO A 50 -28.48 0.85 11.09
N LEU A 51 -29.72 0.56 11.43
CA LEU A 51 -30.25 0.72 12.80
C LEU A 51 -29.87 -0.42 13.74
N THR A 52 -29.40 -1.55 13.19
CA THR A 52 -29.00 -2.75 13.94
C THR A 52 -27.52 -3.09 13.77
N THR A 53 -26.69 -2.10 13.43
CA THR A 53 -25.25 -2.29 13.28
C THR A 53 -24.64 -2.82 14.59
N GLY A 54 -23.97 -3.97 14.47
CA GLY A 54 -23.39 -4.69 15.62
C GLY A 54 -24.23 -5.86 16.11
N GLU A 55 -25.54 -5.86 15.88
CA GLU A 55 -26.45 -6.98 16.21
C GLU A 55 -26.92 -7.74 14.96
N ASP A 56 -26.72 -7.17 13.79
CA ASP A 56 -27.15 -7.70 12.49
C ASP A 56 -26.31 -8.88 11.98
N LYS A 57 -25.32 -9.34 12.75
CA LYS A 57 -24.33 -10.37 12.40
C LYS A 57 -23.51 -10.03 11.16
N THR A 58 -23.42 -8.76 10.81
CA THR A 58 -22.58 -8.30 9.69
C THR A 58 -21.10 -8.47 10.04
N ILE A 59 -20.34 -9.08 9.15
CA ILE A 59 -18.90 -9.25 9.24
C ILE A 59 -18.19 -8.39 8.17
N GLY A 60 -16.99 -7.91 8.50
CA GLY A 60 -16.21 -7.08 7.59
C GLY A 60 -16.81 -5.70 7.37
N GLY A 61 -16.58 -5.18 6.18
CA GLY A 61 -16.90 -3.80 5.81
C GLY A 61 -15.80 -2.81 6.18
N TRP A 62 -15.67 -1.78 5.36
CA TRP A 62 -14.53 -0.85 5.44
C TRP A 62 -14.50 -0.07 6.75
N ALA A 63 -15.64 0.27 7.33
CA ALA A 63 -15.69 0.97 8.60
C ALA A 63 -15.11 0.14 9.77
N ARG A 64 -15.37 -1.16 9.77
CA ARG A 64 -14.80 -2.07 10.77
C ARG A 64 -13.31 -2.28 10.58
N ILE A 65 -12.87 -2.41 9.32
CA ILE A 65 -11.44 -2.46 8.97
C ILE A 65 -10.74 -1.18 9.42
N ALA A 66 -11.34 -0.01 9.16
CA ALA A 66 -10.80 1.28 9.61
C ALA A 66 -10.65 1.34 11.15
N THR A 67 -11.60 0.79 11.88
CA THR A 67 -11.52 0.68 13.34
C THR A 67 -10.34 -0.19 13.77
N VAL A 68 -10.18 -1.37 13.19
CA VAL A 68 -9.05 -2.27 13.48
C VAL A 68 -7.73 -1.60 13.20
N ILE A 69 -7.59 -0.91 12.05
CA ILE A 69 -6.38 -0.17 11.71
C ILE A 69 -6.09 0.91 12.77
N LYS A 70 -7.10 1.69 13.14
CA LYS A 70 -6.98 2.77 14.12
C LYS A 70 -6.56 2.25 15.50
N GLU A 71 -7.19 1.20 15.97
CA GLU A 71 -6.88 0.59 17.26
C GLU A 71 -5.50 -0.04 17.25
N THR A 72 -5.14 -0.79 16.20
CA THR A 72 -3.79 -1.34 16.07
C THR A 72 -2.74 -0.25 16.10
N LYS A 73 -2.94 0.86 15.36
CA LYS A 73 -2.00 2.00 15.38
C LYS A 73 -1.88 2.64 16.77
N LYS A 74 -2.94 2.59 17.58
CA LYS A 74 -2.95 3.13 18.96
C LYS A 74 -2.26 2.20 19.95
N GLU A 75 -2.46 0.89 19.81
CA GLU A 75 -1.95 -0.11 20.75
C GLU A 75 -0.49 -0.48 20.53
N ARG A 76 0.00 -0.39 19.31
CA ARG A 76 1.38 -0.73 18.97
C ARG A 76 2.34 0.40 19.34
N SER A 77 3.38 0.08 20.08
CA SER A 77 4.48 1.00 20.35
C SER A 77 5.49 1.10 19.22
N ASN A 78 5.54 0.09 18.34
CA ASN A 78 6.36 0.07 17.14
C ASN A 78 5.63 0.67 15.94
N PRO A 79 6.36 1.11 14.89
CA PRO A 79 5.74 1.65 13.68
C PRO A 79 4.76 0.68 13.04
N VAL A 80 3.67 1.21 12.49
CA VAL A 80 2.66 0.46 11.75
C VAL A 80 2.64 0.96 10.31
N LEU A 81 2.71 0.02 9.38
CA LEU A 81 2.55 0.23 7.94
C LEU A 81 1.24 -0.42 7.49
N VAL A 82 0.42 0.29 6.74
CA VAL A 82 -0.86 -0.21 6.23
C VAL A 82 -0.86 -0.16 4.72
N VAL A 83 -1.02 -1.31 4.08
CA VAL A 83 -0.95 -1.44 2.62
C VAL A 83 -2.12 -2.26 2.07
N ASP A 84 -2.45 -2.02 0.81
CA ASP A 84 -3.44 -2.82 0.07
C ASP A 84 -2.81 -3.40 -1.20
N ALA A 85 -3.09 -4.67 -1.46
CA ALA A 85 -2.48 -5.40 -2.57
C ALA A 85 -3.32 -5.37 -3.87
N GLY A 86 -4.32 -4.49 -3.94
CA GLY A 86 -5.13 -4.29 -5.14
C GLY A 86 -6.48 -5.01 -5.12
N ASP A 87 -7.20 -4.90 -6.21
CA ASP A 87 -8.59 -5.32 -6.34
C ASP A 87 -9.51 -4.65 -5.30
N PHE A 88 -9.28 -3.37 -5.05
CA PHE A 88 -10.15 -2.57 -4.19
C PHE A 88 -11.38 -2.06 -4.95
N LEU A 89 -11.35 -2.03 -6.29
CA LEU A 89 -12.46 -1.66 -7.16
C LEU A 89 -13.39 -2.84 -7.48
N MET A 90 -14.54 -2.54 -8.05
CA MET A 90 -15.53 -3.50 -8.53
C MET A 90 -16.22 -4.29 -7.40
N GLY A 91 -17.15 -5.18 -7.74
CA GLY A 91 -17.80 -6.09 -6.79
C GLY A 91 -19.06 -5.56 -6.11
N SER A 92 -19.33 -4.27 -6.09
CA SER A 92 -20.58 -3.70 -5.61
C SER A 92 -21.05 -2.52 -6.47
N LEU A 93 -22.28 -2.06 -6.27
CA LEU A 93 -22.82 -0.92 -7.03
C LEU A 93 -22.10 0.41 -6.74
N PHE A 94 -21.34 0.48 -5.68
CA PHE A 94 -20.58 1.70 -5.33
C PHE A 94 -19.53 2.04 -6.38
N HIS A 95 -18.97 1.07 -7.09
CA HIS A 95 -18.00 1.33 -8.15
C HIS A 95 -18.57 2.18 -9.32
N MET A 96 -19.89 2.31 -9.41
CA MET A 96 -20.52 3.12 -10.47
C MET A 96 -20.11 4.60 -10.42
N VAL A 97 -19.74 5.11 -9.24
CA VAL A 97 -19.29 6.51 -9.06
C VAL A 97 -17.78 6.65 -8.98
N THR A 98 -17.04 5.55 -9.03
CA THR A 98 -15.58 5.53 -8.86
C THR A 98 -14.86 6.33 -9.92
N ARG A 99 -15.32 6.26 -11.17
CA ARG A 99 -14.66 6.93 -12.31
C ARG A 99 -14.57 8.44 -12.13
N GLU A 100 -15.61 9.05 -11.55
CA GLU A 100 -15.70 10.49 -11.35
C GLU A 100 -15.18 10.92 -9.97
N GLN A 101 -15.30 10.07 -8.99
CA GLN A 101 -15.06 10.46 -7.60
C GLN A 101 -13.86 9.81 -6.93
N ALA A 102 -13.28 8.77 -7.55
CA ALA A 102 -12.18 7.99 -6.98
C ALA A 102 -12.44 7.60 -5.51
N PHE A 103 -13.66 7.17 -5.23
CA PHE A 103 -14.22 7.04 -3.90
C PHE A 103 -13.44 6.05 -3.04
N GLU A 104 -13.06 4.92 -3.60
CA GLU A 104 -12.30 3.88 -2.94
C GLU A 104 -10.94 4.38 -2.47
N LEU A 105 -10.17 5.03 -3.33
CA LEU A 105 -8.86 5.57 -2.97
C LEU A 105 -8.94 6.62 -1.87
N ARG A 106 -9.98 7.46 -1.91
CA ARG A 106 -10.22 8.46 -0.87
C ARG A 106 -10.52 7.80 0.48
N LEU A 107 -11.39 6.78 0.49
CA LEU A 107 -11.72 6.04 1.72
C LEU A 107 -10.51 5.30 2.26
N LEU A 108 -9.73 4.61 1.40
CA LEU A 108 -8.49 3.96 1.82
C LEU A 108 -7.56 4.94 2.53
N ARG A 109 -7.43 6.17 2.01
CA ARG A 109 -6.65 7.20 2.70
C ARG A 109 -7.24 7.58 4.05
N MET A 110 -8.55 7.78 4.13
CA MET A 110 -9.25 8.10 5.39
C MET A 110 -9.13 6.97 6.42
N MET A 111 -9.13 5.73 5.98
CA MET A 111 -8.90 4.54 6.81
C MET A 111 -7.47 4.43 7.31
N GLY A 112 -6.53 5.17 6.71
CA GLY A 112 -5.14 5.25 7.14
C GLY A 112 -4.20 4.33 6.38
N TYR A 113 -4.53 3.94 5.16
CA TYR A 113 -3.61 3.25 4.26
C TYR A 113 -2.47 4.18 3.82
N ASP A 114 -1.26 3.65 3.84
CA ASP A 114 -0.04 4.34 3.43
C ASP A 114 0.21 4.17 1.93
N ALA A 115 0.02 2.96 1.41
CA ALA A 115 0.20 2.64 0.01
C ALA A 115 -0.78 1.57 -0.48
N VAL A 116 -1.06 1.59 -1.77
CA VAL A 116 -1.84 0.57 -2.48
C VAL A 116 -1.12 0.17 -3.77
N THR A 117 -1.33 -1.06 -4.23
CA THR A 117 -1.00 -1.44 -5.60
C THR A 117 -2.27 -1.61 -6.43
N LEU A 118 -2.11 -1.92 -7.70
CA LEU A 118 -3.22 -2.17 -8.62
C LEU A 118 -3.33 -3.67 -8.84
N GLY A 119 -4.52 -4.22 -8.68
CA GLY A 119 -4.86 -5.57 -9.08
C GLY A 119 -5.46 -5.62 -10.49
N ASN A 120 -6.06 -6.74 -10.88
CA ASN A 120 -6.63 -6.87 -12.22
C ASN A 120 -7.95 -6.09 -12.39
N HIS A 121 -8.74 -5.96 -11.35
CA HIS A 121 -10.03 -5.27 -11.40
C HIS A 121 -9.90 -3.74 -11.51
N GLU A 122 -8.76 -3.17 -11.17
CA GLU A 122 -8.48 -1.77 -11.47
C GLU A 122 -8.45 -1.50 -12.98
N PHE A 123 -8.18 -2.52 -13.80
CA PHE A 123 -8.13 -2.42 -15.26
C PHE A 123 -9.45 -2.78 -15.97
N ASP A 124 -10.51 -3.16 -15.26
CA ASP A 124 -11.81 -3.51 -15.86
C ASP A 124 -12.43 -2.35 -16.67
N LEU A 125 -12.17 -1.11 -16.25
CA LEU A 125 -12.57 0.10 -16.96
C LEU A 125 -11.61 0.50 -18.08
N LYS A 126 -10.69 -0.39 -18.48
CA LYS A 126 -9.62 -0.16 -19.45
C LYS A 126 -8.62 0.92 -19.01
N PRO A 127 -7.48 1.06 -19.66
CA PRO A 127 -6.45 2.05 -19.26
C PRO A 127 -7.00 3.48 -19.15
N GLY A 128 -7.85 3.90 -20.08
CA GLY A 128 -8.46 5.23 -20.05
C GLY A 128 -9.41 5.45 -18.86
N GLY A 129 -10.13 4.41 -18.41
CA GLY A 129 -10.98 4.47 -17.22
C GLY A 129 -10.13 4.58 -15.94
N LEU A 130 -9.09 3.77 -15.81
CA LEU A 130 -8.16 3.84 -14.68
C LEU A 130 -7.46 5.21 -14.63
N ALA A 131 -7.03 5.73 -15.78
CA ALA A 131 -6.42 7.07 -15.85
C ALA A 131 -7.36 8.16 -15.30
N ARG A 132 -8.68 8.08 -15.61
CA ARG A 132 -9.67 9.03 -15.06
C ARG A 132 -9.81 8.88 -13.55
N ILE A 133 -9.87 7.66 -13.03
CA ILE A 133 -9.96 7.39 -11.58
C ILE A 133 -8.76 7.99 -10.87
N LEU A 134 -7.55 7.74 -11.37
CA LEU A 134 -6.31 8.24 -10.76
C LEU A 134 -6.21 9.78 -10.86
N THR A 135 -6.69 10.36 -11.96
CA THR A 135 -6.77 11.82 -12.12
C THR A 135 -7.73 12.41 -11.10
N SER A 136 -8.95 11.87 -11.00
CA SER A 136 -9.95 12.30 -10.03
C SER A 136 -9.45 12.15 -8.59
N ALA A 137 -8.74 11.05 -8.31
CA ALA A 137 -8.12 10.81 -7.02
C ALA A 137 -7.12 11.91 -6.65
N ARG A 138 -6.19 12.22 -7.56
CA ARG A 138 -5.21 13.31 -7.37
C ARG A 138 -5.91 14.65 -7.15
N ASP A 139 -6.88 14.96 -7.97
CA ASP A 139 -7.58 16.26 -7.93
C ASP A 139 -8.48 16.41 -6.69
N SER A 140 -8.92 15.30 -6.12
CA SER A 140 -9.67 15.28 -4.86
C SER A 140 -8.80 15.49 -3.62
N GLY A 141 -7.49 15.49 -3.74
CA GLY A 141 -6.55 15.76 -2.68
C GLY A 141 -5.77 14.54 -2.19
N GLN A 142 -5.97 14.11 -0.94
CA GLN A 142 -5.14 13.07 -0.34
C GLN A 142 -5.63 11.65 -0.67
N ILE A 143 -4.74 10.86 -1.27
CA ILE A 143 -4.91 9.42 -1.50
C ILE A 143 -3.70 8.66 -0.94
N PRO A 144 -3.77 7.32 -0.75
CA PRO A 144 -2.59 6.51 -0.48
C PRO A 144 -1.58 6.64 -1.62
N GLN A 145 -0.32 6.34 -1.36
CA GLN A 145 0.65 6.23 -2.45
C GLN A 145 0.28 5.05 -3.34
N VAL A 146 0.15 5.28 -4.65
CA VAL A 146 -0.11 4.19 -5.61
C VAL A 146 1.22 3.69 -6.15
N VAL A 147 1.49 2.40 -6.00
CA VAL A 147 2.75 1.77 -6.41
C VAL A 147 2.45 0.64 -7.38
N PHE A 148 3.07 0.68 -8.57
CA PHE A 148 2.90 -0.38 -9.57
C PHE A 148 4.15 -0.48 -10.43
N SER A 149 4.86 -1.60 -10.36
CA SER A 149 6.26 -1.70 -10.78
C SER A 149 6.46 -2.35 -12.14
N ASN A 150 5.50 -3.15 -12.61
CA ASN A 150 5.65 -3.95 -13.83
C ASN A 150 4.69 -3.53 -14.97
N ALA A 151 4.30 -2.26 -15.01
CA ALA A 151 3.56 -1.73 -16.15
C ALA A 151 4.46 -1.67 -17.40
N VAL A 152 3.90 -2.11 -18.52
CA VAL A 152 4.49 -1.94 -19.85
C VAL A 152 3.45 -1.28 -20.73
N PHE A 153 3.83 -0.18 -21.38
CA PHE A 153 2.95 0.60 -22.24
C PHE A 153 3.27 0.35 -23.72
N SER A 154 2.21 0.34 -24.53
CA SER A 154 2.36 0.15 -25.98
C SER A 154 3.07 1.33 -26.63
N GLN A 155 3.96 1.05 -27.59
CA GLN A 155 4.56 2.08 -28.43
C GLN A 155 3.82 2.26 -29.76
N GLU A 156 2.85 1.38 -30.06
CA GLU A 156 2.14 1.33 -31.34
C GLU A 156 0.67 1.75 -31.21
N SER A 157 0.12 1.72 -29.99
CA SER A 157 -1.29 2.00 -29.69
C SER A 157 -1.43 3.16 -28.73
N SER A 158 -2.33 4.09 -29.01
CA SER A 158 -2.66 5.22 -28.13
C SER A 158 -3.68 4.87 -27.03
N GLN A 159 -4.10 3.60 -26.93
CA GLN A 159 -5.16 3.22 -25.98
C GLN A 159 -4.76 3.34 -24.51
N ASP A 160 -3.48 3.27 -24.22
CA ASP A 160 -2.89 3.38 -22.88
C ASP A 160 -2.14 4.67 -22.61
N ASP A 161 -2.04 5.58 -23.59
CA ASP A 161 -1.32 6.87 -23.49
C ASP A 161 -1.79 7.70 -22.27
N ALA A 162 -3.10 7.71 -22.01
CA ALA A 162 -3.66 8.45 -20.90
C ALA A 162 -3.17 7.89 -19.55
N LEU A 163 -3.07 6.57 -19.44
CA LEU A 163 -2.55 5.90 -18.24
C LEU A 163 -1.03 6.06 -18.16
N GLU A 164 -0.31 5.93 -19.26
CA GLU A 164 1.13 6.17 -19.31
C GLU A 164 1.47 7.58 -18.80
N ASN A 165 0.68 8.58 -19.17
CA ASN A 165 0.84 9.94 -18.67
C ASN A 165 0.68 10.06 -17.15
N ILE A 166 -0.23 9.29 -16.53
CA ILE A 166 -0.40 9.23 -15.08
C ILE A 166 0.87 8.71 -14.41
N PHE A 167 1.51 7.71 -15.00
CA PHE A 167 2.79 7.20 -14.51
C PHE A 167 3.91 8.22 -14.70
N LYS A 168 4.01 8.87 -15.86
CA LYS A 168 4.99 9.94 -16.14
C LYS A 168 4.86 11.12 -15.16
N GLN A 169 3.65 11.43 -14.72
CA GLN A 169 3.37 12.46 -13.72
C GLN A 169 3.71 12.03 -12.27
N GLY A 170 4.08 10.76 -12.06
CA GLY A 170 4.44 10.23 -10.74
C GLY A 170 3.26 10.02 -9.79
N ILE A 171 2.04 10.01 -10.30
CA ILE A 171 0.84 9.66 -9.53
C ILE A 171 0.89 8.18 -9.16
N VAL A 172 1.28 7.34 -10.12
CA VAL A 172 1.66 5.95 -9.87
C VAL A 172 3.19 5.86 -9.91
N LYS A 173 3.76 5.26 -8.87
CA LYS A 173 5.20 5.14 -8.71
C LYS A 173 5.65 3.71 -8.99
N PRO A 174 6.80 3.51 -9.65
CA PRO A 174 7.34 2.16 -9.86
C PRO A 174 7.80 1.51 -8.55
N TYR A 175 8.18 2.31 -7.57
CA TYR A 175 8.51 1.89 -6.21
C TYR A 175 8.36 3.07 -5.25
N LEU A 176 8.29 2.77 -3.97
CA LEU A 176 8.21 3.76 -2.90
C LEU A 176 9.22 3.40 -1.81
N VAL A 177 9.92 4.38 -1.29
CA VAL A 177 10.74 4.21 -0.08
C VAL A 177 10.13 5.06 1.02
N LEU A 178 9.76 4.42 2.11
CA LEU A 178 9.22 5.06 3.31
C LEU A 178 10.20 4.95 4.46
N GLU A 179 10.19 5.96 5.31
CA GLU A 179 10.89 5.91 6.58
C GLU A 179 9.88 5.82 7.72
N ARG A 180 10.00 4.79 8.55
CA ARG A 180 9.14 4.54 9.71
C ARG A 180 9.98 4.03 10.88
N GLY A 181 9.98 4.78 12.00
CA GLY A 181 10.71 4.38 13.20
C GLY A 181 12.19 4.09 12.98
N GLY A 182 12.83 4.83 12.08
CA GLY A 182 14.23 4.62 11.70
C GLY A 182 14.48 3.38 10.82
N LEU A 183 13.42 2.79 10.27
CA LEU A 183 13.50 1.78 9.22
C LEU A 183 13.29 2.43 7.86
N ARG A 184 14.10 2.05 6.87
CA ARG A 184 13.87 2.35 5.46
C ARG A 184 13.19 1.15 4.82
N ILE A 185 11.96 1.36 4.34
CA ILE A 185 11.09 0.31 3.83
C ILE A 185 10.87 0.57 2.35
N GLY A 186 11.33 -0.35 1.50
CA GLY A 186 11.05 -0.33 0.06
C GLY A 186 9.75 -1.08 -0.22
N LEU A 187 8.85 -0.45 -0.98
CA LEU A 187 7.60 -1.05 -1.46
C LEU A 187 7.61 -1.06 -2.98
N PHE A 188 7.16 -2.14 -3.56
CA PHE A 188 6.87 -2.27 -4.98
C PHE A 188 5.61 -3.12 -5.16
N GLY A 189 4.83 -2.83 -6.22
CA GLY A 189 3.61 -3.55 -6.55
C GLY A 189 3.78 -4.35 -7.83
N LEU A 190 3.36 -5.60 -7.82
CA LEU A 190 3.43 -6.48 -8.98
C LEU A 190 2.05 -7.07 -9.24
N LEU A 191 1.61 -7.02 -10.49
CA LEU A 191 0.47 -7.80 -10.97
C LEU A 191 1.01 -9.03 -11.68
N GLY A 192 0.51 -10.20 -11.28
CA GLY A 192 0.84 -11.45 -11.93
C GLY A 192 0.26 -11.51 -13.36
N LEU A 193 0.96 -12.16 -14.26
CA LEU A 193 0.42 -12.46 -15.58
C LEU A 193 -0.69 -13.51 -15.41
N GLN A 194 -1.93 -13.13 -15.62
CA GLN A 194 -3.01 -14.08 -15.78
C GLN A 194 -2.86 -14.74 -17.15
N SER A 195 -2.46 -16.01 -17.18
CA SER A 195 -2.52 -16.80 -18.40
C SER A 195 -3.98 -17.10 -18.68
N HIS A 196 -4.59 -16.41 -19.65
CA HIS A 196 -5.86 -16.86 -20.20
C HIS A 196 -5.64 -18.22 -20.84
N PRO A 197 -6.52 -19.22 -20.57
CA PRO A 197 -6.48 -20.50 -21.27
C PRO A 197 -6.76 -20.23 -22.77
N GLY A 198 -5.70 -20.24 -23.60
CA GLY A 198 -5.83 -20.03 -25.05
C GLY A 198 -4.82 -19.07 -25.68
N GLU A 199 -4.08 -18.28 -24.93
CA GLU A 199 -2.97 -17.49 -25.47
C GLU A 199 -1.69 -18.30 -25.46
N ASP A 200 -1.24 -18.64 -26.69
CA ASP A 200 0.01 -19.32 -26.97
C ASP A 200 1.21 -18.48 -26.42
N ARG A 201 1.97 -19.06 -25.50
CA ARG A 201 3.16 -18.46 -24.90
C ARG A 201 4.32 -18.35 -25.91
N ARG A 202 4.06 -17.84 -27.11
CA ARG A 202 5.08 -17.61 -28.12
C ARG A 202 5.06 -16.14 -28.54
N ARG A 203 5.70 -15.31 -27.70
CA ARG A 203 6.40 -14.13 -28.21
C ARG A 203 7.44 -13.67 -27.19
#